data_894a9771236ff5312c9e833ede576752
#
_entry.id   894a9771236ff5312c9e833ede576752
#
_cell.length_a   1.000
_cell.length_b   1.000
_cell.length_c   1.000
_cell.angle_alpha   90.00
_cell.angle_beta   90.00
_cell.angle_gamma   90.00
#
_symmetry.space_group_name_H-M   'P 1'
#
loop_
_entity.id
_entity.type
_entity.pdbx_description
1 polymer ?
#
loop_
_entity_poly.entity_id
_entity_poly.type
_entity_poly.pdbx_seq_one_letter_code
_entity_poly.pdbx_strand_id
1 'polypeptide(L)'
;MTGRTLYDKLWDSHLVKQNSDGSSLIYIDRHVIHEVTSPQAFEGLRLANRKPWRLDTNIATPDHNISTDKSERDAGVAGMTDEVSRIQVQTLDDNCDLYGIKEFKINEMGQGIVHVMGPELGATMPGMTVVCGDSHTATHGALACLAHGIGTSEVEHVLATQCLVAKKMKNMRVTVDGTVGAGVTPKDVVLAIIGKIGTAGGNEHAIEFAGSVFRDMSIEGRMTVCNMAIEAGARVGMVAVDQKTIDYCEGRQFVPKGEMFEQAVAYWNTLTSDADAVFDTEVILHADDIAPQVTWGTSPEMVAPVTASVPRLDEQLSEEQRKGLERALDYMGLEGGQAINSIKVDRVFIGSCTNSRIEDMRAAAAVAKGRSVASSVKQVLIVPGSQMVKAQAEAEGLDKIFIEAGMDWREPGCSMCLAMNADKLGAGEHCASTSNRNFEGRQGNGGRTHLMSPAMAAAAAVAGHIVDVREFVGGDQ
;
A
#
# COMPACT_ATOMS: atom_id res chain seq x y z
N MET A 1 29.54 11.67 -19.49
CA MET A 1 28.95 11.28 -18.17
C MET A 1 27.93 10.19 -18.50
N THR A 2 27.90 9.09 -17.77
CA THR A 2 26.84 8.08 -17.89
C THR A 2 25.51 8.71 -17.52
N GLY A 3 24.42 8.30 -18.18
CA GLY A 3 23.06 8.74 -17.87
C GLY A 3 22.69 8.46 -16.40
N ARG A 4 21.78 9.26 -15.85
CA ARG A 4 21.33 9.17 -14.46
C ARG A 4 19.97 8.50 -14.39
N THR A 5 19.79 7.60 -13.43
CA THR A 5 18.46 7.04 -13.13
C THR A 5 17.58 8.08 -12.45
N LEU A 6 16.26 7.84 -12.41
CA LEU A 6 15.32 8.65 -11.62
C LEU A 6 15.75 8.71 -10.15
N TYR A 7 16.13 7.56 -9.58
CA TYR A 7 16.63 7.49 -8.19
C TYR A 7 17.88 8.35 -7.98
N ASP A 8 18.85 8.30 -8.89
CA ASP A 8 20.05 9.13 -8.80
C ASP A 8 19.73 10.62 -8.83
N LYS A 9 18.81 11.05 -9.70
CA LYS A 9 18.37 12.45 -9.78
C LYS A 9 17.73 12.92 -8.47
N LEU A 10 16.83 12.12 -7.91
CA LEU A 10 16.16 12.42 -6.65
C LEU A 10 17.15 12.41 -5.48
N TRP A 11 18.02 11.42 -5.40
CA TRP A 11 19.03 11.35 -4.34
C TRP A 11 19.97 12.55 -4.36
N ASP A 12 20.54 12.86 -5.51
CA ASP A 12 21.54 13.92 -5.63
C ASP A 12 20.94 15.32 -5.37
N SER A 13 19.66 15.54 -5.72
CA SER A 13 18.96 16.82 -5.46
C SER A 13 18.68 17.04 -3.97
N HIS A 14 18.67 15.99 -3.14
CA HIS A 14 18.41 16.08 -1.70
C HIS A 14 19.65 15.80 -0.84
N LEU A 15 20.80 15.53 -1.46
CA LEU A 15 22.05 15.27 -0.77
C LEU A 15 22.57 16.55 -0.10
N VAL A 16 22.52 16.60 1.24
CA VAL A 16 23.07 17.70 2.04
C VAL A 16 24.58 17.51 2.26
N LYS A 17 24.98 16.29 2.61
CA LYS A 17 26.38 15.96 2.90
C LYS A 17 26.63 14.46 2.73
N GLN A 18 27.77 14.12 2.16
CA GLN A 18 28.30 12.76 2.18
C GLN A 18 29.35 12.64 3.29
N ASN A 19 29.23 11.62 4.11
CA ASN A 19 30.17 11.32 5.20
C ASN A 19 31.29 10.41 4.72
N SER A 20 32.40 10.39 5.47
CA SER A 20 33.57 9.57 5.14
C SER A 20 33.34 8.06 5.27
N ASP A 21 32.31 7.64 5.99
CA ASP A 21 31.90 6.23 6.16
C ASP A 21 30.97 5.73 5.04
N GLY A 22 30.72 6.55 4.02
CA GLY A 22 29.84 6.25 2.88
C GLY A 22 28.35 6.51 3.15
N SER A 23 27.97 6.91 4.38
CA SER A 23 26.62 7.39 4.64
C SER A 23 26.42 8.82 4.11
N SER A 24 25.18 9.21 3.96
CA SER A 24 24.78 10.52 3.45
C SER A 24 23.70 11.13 4.32
N LEU A 25 23.76 12.44 4.51
CA LEU A 25 22.68 13.22 5.09
C LEU A 25 21.77 13.70 3.97
N ILE A 26 20.53 13.26 3.99
CA ILE A 26 19.51 13.58 2.97
C ILE A 26 18.46 14.50 3.59
N TYR A 27 18.11 15.57 2.88
CA TYR A 27 17.00 16.45 3.25
C TYR A 27 15.66 15.78 2.99
N ILE A 28 14.68 15.99 3.88
CA ILE A 28 13.33 15.43 3.79
C ILE A 28 12.33 16.56 3.54
N ASP A 29 11.62 16.50 2.41
CA ASP A 29 10.63 17.51 2.04
C ASP A 29 9.30 17.31 2.76
N ARG A 30 8.90 16.06 2.97
CA ARG A 30 7.61 15.74 3.60
C ARG A 30 7.76 14.62 4.61
N HIS A 31 7.27 14.86 5.81
CA HIS A 31 7.10 13.86 6.84
C HIS A 31 5.61 13.65 7.10
N VAL A 32 5.11 12.45 6.82
CA VAL A 32 3.73 12.06 7.13
C VAL A 32 3.72 11.30 8.45
N ILE A 33 2.86 11.70 9.37
CA ILE A 33 2.88 11.24 10.76
C ILE A 33 1.55 10.54 11.09
N HIS A 34 1.63 9.46 11.84
CA HIS A 34 0.47 8.75 12.38
C HIS A 34 0.67 8.37 13.86
N GLU A 35 -0.36 7.84 14.50
CA GLU A 35 -0.43 7.62 15.94
C GLU A 35 0.46 6.48 16.48
N VAL A 36 0.93 5.56 15.62
CA VAL A 36 1.66 4.36 16.10
C VAL A 36 3.12 4.67 16.45
N THR A 37 3.84 5.40 15.59
CA THR A 37 5.30 5.63 15.74
C THR A 37 5.65 7.00 16.31
N SER A 38 4.70 7.94 16.32
CA SER A 38 4.95 9.32 16.74
C SER A 38 5.01 9.54 18.26
N PRO A 39 4.28 8.83 19.14
CA PRO A 39 4.28 9.11 20.57
C PRO A 39 5.69 9.11 21.19
N GLN A 40 6.47 8.05 20.95
CA GLN A 40 7.82 7.93 21.50
C GLN A 40 8.79 8.96 20.86
N ALA A 41 8.61 9.30 19.58
CA ALA A 41 9.43 10.32 18.91
C ALA A 41 9.22 11.71 19.53
N PHE A 42 7.97 12.11 19.79
CA PHE A 42 7.66 13.36 20.48
C PHE A 42 8.16 13.36 21.94
N GLU A 43 8.07 12.21 22.63
CA GLU A 43 8.62 12.07 23.99
C GLU A 43 10.14 12.24 23.98
N GLY A 44 10.85 11.63 23.03
CA GLY A 44 12.28 11.80 22.86
C GLY A 44 12.68 13.27 22.66
N LEU A 45 11.92 14.01 21.84
CA LEU A 45 12.12 15.46 21.68
C LEU A 45 11.95 16.23 22.99
N ARG A 46 10.91 15.92 23.78
CA ARG A 46 10.67 16.57 25.09
C ARG A 46 11.81 16.30 26.07
N LEU A 47 12.23 15.04 26.17
CA LEU A 47 13.33 14.64 27.05
C LEU A 47 14.67 15.29 26.67
N ALA A 48 14.89 15.47 25.36
CA ALA A 48 16.06 16.16 24.82
C ALA A 48 15.94 17.69 24.84
N ASN A 49 14.81 18.25 25.36
CA ASN A 49 14.49 19.67 25.32
C ASN A 49 14.58 20.26 23.90
N ARG A 50 14.08 19.52 22.91
CA ARG A 50 14.04 19.91 21.50
C ARG A 50 12.60 20.10 21.05
N LYS A 51 12.42 20.85 19.96
CA LYS A 51 11.14 21.06 19.28
C LYS A 51 11.25 20.62 17.82
N PRO A 52 10.15 20.22 17.19
CA PRO A 52 10.13 20.05 15.75
C PRO A 52 10.59 21.35 15.05
N TRP A 53 11.40 21.19 14.02
CA TRP A 53 12.04 22.35 13.38
C TRP A 53 11.14 23.00 12.33
N ARG A 54 10.71 22.22 11.32
CA ARG A 54 9.89 22.72 10.20
C ARG A 54 8.49 22.14 10.27
N LEU A 55 7.57 22.90 10.83
CA LEU A 55 6.19 22.42 11.07
C LEU A 55 5.40 22.25 9.78
N ASP A 56 5.64 23.11 8.78
CA ASP A 56 4.97 23.14 7.47
C ASP A 56 5.29 21.91 6.59
N THR A 57 6.36 21.18 6.89
CA THR A 57 6.74 19.96 6.19
C THR A 57 6.08 18.71 6.76
N ASN A 58 5.48 18.82 7.94
CA ASN A 58 4.83 17.71 8.65
C ASN A 58 3.32 17.74 8.43
N ILE A 59 2.73 16.58 8.14
CA ILE A 59 1.28 16.37 8.08
C ILE A 59 0.95 15.12 8.86
N ALA A 60 -0.06 15.20 9.72
CA ALA A 60 -0.48 14.11 10.58
C ALA A 60 -1.92 13.67 10.30
N THR A 61 -2.21 12.39 10.54
CA THR A 61 -3.55 11.84 10.59
C THR A 61 -3.53 10.49 11.33
N PRO A 62 -4.53 10.15 12.13
CA PRO A 62 -4.66 8.81 12.68
C PRO A 62 -5.24 7.86 11.63
N ASP A 63 -4.71 6.62 11.54
CA ASP A 63 -5.15 5.65 10.54
C ASP A 63 -5.10 4.18 10.96
N HIS A 64 -4.19 3.81 11.86
CA HIS A 64 -3.95 2.41 12.24
C HIS A 64 -4.88 1.90 13.34
N ASN A 65 -5.00 2.66 14.42
CA ASN A 65 -5.72 2.26 15.64
C ASN A 65 -7.16 2.74 15.67
N ILE A 66 -7.59 3.51 14.70
CA ILE A 66 -8.95 4.03 14.66
C ILE A 66 -9.96 2.93 14.34
N SER A 67 -11.13 3.01 14.99
CA SER A 67 -12.22 2.11 14.68
C SER A 67 -12.80 2.36 13.30
N THR A 68 -13.21 1.31 12.62
CA THR A 68 -13.99 1.40 11.37
C THR A 68 -15.49 1.21 11.61
N ASP A 69 -15.90 0.99 12.85
CA ASP A 69 -17.31 0.95 13.23
C ASP A 69 -17.91 2.36 13.28
N LYS A 70 -19.04 2.55 12.62
CA LYS A 70 -19.66 3.87 12.51
C LYS A 70 -20.06 4.45 13.87
N SER A 71 -20.56 3.63 14.79
CA SER A 71 -21.04 4.10 16.09
C SER A 71 -19.90 4.63 16.95
N GLU A 72 -18.75 3.96 16.95
CA GLU A 72 -17.54 4.44 17.63
C GLU A 72 -16.97 5.69 16.95
N ARG A 73 -16.97 5.73 15.61
CA ARG A 73 -16.49 6.88 14.84
C ARG A 73 -17.34 8.14 15.08
N ASP A 74 -18.65 8.00 15.11
CA ASP A 74 -19.56 9.13 15.38
C ASP A 74 -19.34 9.72 16.80
N ALA A 75 -18.90 8.91 17.76
CA ALA A 75 -18.56 9.36 19.11
C ALA A 75 -17.12 9.95 19.22
N GLY A 76 -16.34 9.94 18.14
CA GLY A 76 -14.98 10.47 18.08
C GLY A 76 -13.98 9.66 18.92
N VAL A 77 -12.83 10.26 19.25
CA VAL A 77 -11.77 9.59 20.02
C VAL A 77 -12.30 9.06 21.37
N ALA A 78 -13.17 9.82 22.04
CA ALA A 78 -13.76 9.42 23.32
C ALA A 78 -14.65 8.18 23.22
N GLY A 79 -15.20 7.87 22.07
CA GLY A 79 -16.03 6.69 21.81
C GLY A 79 -15.25 5.41 21.52
N MET A 80 -13.94 5.48 21.34
CA MET A 80 -13.12 4.30 21.08
C MET A 80 -13.07 3.38 22.30
N THR A 81 -13.47 2.12 22.11
CA THR A 81 -13.58 1.12 23.18
C THR A 81 -12.23 0.53 23.59
N ASP A 82 -11.28 0.42 22.65
CA ASP A 82 -9.91 -0.01 22.95
C ASP A 82 -9.12 1.14 23.59
N GLU A 83 -8.74 0.97 24.85
CA GLU A 83 -8.07 2.02 25.63
C GLU A 83 -6.69 2.37 25.08
N VAL A 84 -5.91 1.39 24.62
CA VAL A 84 -4.56 1.61 24.09
C VAL A 84 -4.65 2.41 22.79
N SER A 85 -5.51 2.01 21.89
CA SER A 85 -5.80 2.72 20.65
C SER A 85 -6.26 4.15 20.88
N ARG A 86 -7.19 4.34 21.82
CA ARG A 86 -7.69 5.66 22.21
C ARG A 86 -6.57 6.58 22.71
N ILE A 87 -5.70 6.07 23.61
CA ILE A 87 -4.56 6.82 24.13
C ILE A 87 -3.59 7.23 23.02
N GLN A 88 -3.30 6.33 22.07
CA GLN A 88 -2.39 6.62 20.96
C GLN A 88 -2.94 7.72 20.04
N VAL A 89 -4.22 7.66 19.68
CA VAL A 89 -4.87 8.69 18.85
C VAL A 89 -4.89 10.03 19.60
N GLN A 90 -5.32 10.02 20.87
CA GLN A 90 -5.31 11.25 21.68
C GLN A 90 -3.91 11.85 21.83
N THR A 91 -2.87 11.01 21.96
CA THR A 91 -1.49 11.48 22.06
C THR A 91 -1.02 12.13 20.76
N LEU A 92 -1.47 11.64 19.59
CA LEU A 92 -1.21 12.30 18.32
C LEU A 92 -1.84 13.68 18.29
N ASP A 93 -3.14 13.78 18.59
CA ASP A 93 -3.90 15.05 18.67
C ASP A 93 -3.20 16.05 19.60
N ASP A 94 -2.87 15.64 20.83
CA ASP A 94 -2.22 16.49 21.83
C ASP A 94 -0.84 17.00 21.38
N ASN A 95 -0.04 16.15 20.73
CA ASN A 95 1.27 16.53 20.20
C ASN A 95 1.15 17.49 19.01
N CYS A 96 0.22 17.23 18.09
CA CYS A 96 -0.01 18.12 16.94
C CYS A 96 -0.51 19.48 17.39
N ASP A 97 -1.44 19.54 18.34
CA ASP A 97 -1.95 20.79 18.92
C ASP A 97 -0.84 21.54 19.69
N LEU A 98 -0.02 20.83 20.48
CA LEU A 98 1.08 21.43 21.26
C LEU A 98 2.12 22.13 20.36
N TYR A 99 2.48 21.50 19.26
CA TYR A 99 3.54 22.02 18.38
C TYR A 99 3.03 22.81 17.19
N GLY A 100 1.72 22.79 16.91
CA GLY A 100 1.12 23.44 15.74
C GLY A 100 1.37 22.67 14.43
N ILE A 101 1.48 21.36 14.48
CA ILE A 101 1.60 20.51 13.30
C ILE A 101 0.20 20.36 12.67
N LYS A 102 0.13 20.48 11.35
CA LYS A 102 -1.13 20.26 10.62
C LYS A 102 -1.56 18.82 10.74
N GLU A 103 -2.71 18.61 11.36
CA GLU A 103 -3.35 17.29 11.48
C GLU A 103 -4.71 17.30 10.81
N PHE A 104 -5.08 16.17 10.24
CA PHE A 104 -6.45 15.83 9.86
C PHE A 104 -6.97 14.81 10.87
N LYS A 105 -7.73 15.31 11.84
CA LYS A 105 -8.27 14.52 12.95
C LYS A 105 -9.34 13.55 12.48
N ILE A 106 -9.67 12.60 13.34
CA ILE A 106 -10.73 11.62 13.10
C ILE A 106 -12.03 12.30 12.61
N ASN A 107 -12.63 11.77 11.54
CA ASN A 107 -13.83 12.30 10.85
C ASN A 107 -13.65 13.62 10.07
N GLU A 108 -12.50 14.25 10.05
CA GLU A 108 -12.26 15.36 9.12
C GLU A 108 -12.17 14.85 7.67
N MET A 109 -12.62 15.64 6.70
CA MET A 109 -12.63 15.27 5.28
C MET A 109 -11.26 14.87 4.74
N GLY A 110 -10.17 15.42 5.26
CA GLY A 110 -8.80 15.05 4.89
C GLY A 110 -8.24 13.84 5.65
N GLN A 111 -8.99 13.26 6.61
CA GLN A 111 -8.54 12.08 7.35
C GLN A 111 -8.57 10.83 6.44
N GLY A 112 -7.55 10.01 6.56
CA GLY A 112 -7.43 8.75 5.84
C GLY A 112 -6.12 8.05 6.14
N ILE A 113 -5.93 6.89 5.54
CA ILE A 113 -4.66 6.18 5.59
C ILE A 113 -3.58 7.10 5.04
N VAL A 114 -2.46 7.25 5.76
CA VAL A 114 -1.38 8.20 5.42
C VAL A 114 -0.93 8.11 3.95
N HIS A 115 -0.88 6.89 3.39
CA HIS A 115 -0.49 6.65 1.99
C HIS A 115 -1.64 6.80 0.98
N VAL A 116 -2.84 7.11 1.43
CA VAL A 116 -4.00 7.48 0.59
C VAL A 116 -4.19 8.99 0.63
N MET A 117 -4.32 9.58 1.84
CA MET A 117 -4.60 11.00 2.00
C MET A 117 -3.45 11.89 1.50
N GLY A 118 -2.19 11.46 1.68
CA GLY A 118 -1.03 12.24 1.23
C GLY A 118 -1.07 12.57 -0.26
N PRO A 119 -1.15 11.60 -1.16
CA PRO A 119 -1.37 11.83 -2.59
C PRO A 119 -2.69 12.53 -2.92
N GLU A 120 -3.79 12.13 -2.29
CA GLU A 120 -5.13 12.66 -2.53
C GLU A 120 -5.22 14.17 -2.28
N LEU A 121 -4.57 14.65 -1.22
CA LEU A 121 -4.50 16.07 -0.90
C LEU A 121 -3.42 16.81 -1.71
N GLY A 122 -2.57 16.12 -2.45
CA GLY A 122 -1.38 16.69 -3.09
C GLY A 122 -0.31 17.08 -2.08
N ALA A 123 -0.32 16.50 -0.88
CA ALA A 123 0.68 16.74 0.15
C ALA A 123 2.02 16.07 -0.20
N THR A 124 2.00 15.09 -1.09
CA THR A 124 3.18 14.46 -1.70
C THR A 124 3.11 14.67 -3.21
N MET A 125 4.21 15.14 -3.79
CA MET A 125 4.31 15.59 -5.18
C MET A 125 5.59 15.08 -5.83
N PRO A 126 5.67 15.01 -7.15
CA PRO A 126 6.86 14.56 -7.85
C PRO A 126 8.12 15.33 -7.42
N GLY A 127 9.21 14.61 -7.25
CA GLY A 127 10.50 15.18 -6.89
C GLY A 127 10.76 15.32 -5.39
N MET A 128 9.78 15.04 -4.53
CA MET A 128 9.95 15.12 -3.07
C MET A 128 10.64 13.89 -2.50
N THR A 129 11.37 14.10 -1.40
CA THR A 129 11.69 13.05 -0.43
C THR A 129 10.55 12.97 0.59
N VAL A 130 10.01 11.76 0.80
CA VAL A 130 8.87 11.52 1.68
C VAL A 130 9.19 10.42 2.68
N VAL A 131 8.97 10.67 3.96
CA VAL A 131 9.13 9.66 5.02
C VAL A 131 7.89 9.56 5.89
N CYS A 132 7.70 8.37 6.44
CA CYS A 132 6.64 8.06 7.40
C CYS A 132 7.11 6.90 8.29
N GLY A 133 6.58 6.80 9.49
CA GLY A 133 6.80 5.66 10.39
C GLY A 133 6.10 4.36 9.97
N ASP A 134 5.75 4.21 8.69
CA ASP A 134 5.11 3.04 8.09
C ASP A 134 5.94 2.50 6.92
N SER A 135 6.05 1.18 6.84
CA SER A 135 6.87 0.48 5.83
C SER A 135 6.36 0.65 4.39
N HIS A 136 5.08 0.98 4.18
CA HIS A 136 4.49 1.15 2.85
C HIS A 136 4.60 2.58 2.29
N THR A 137 5.47 3.40 2.86
CA THR A 137 5.74 4.78 2.40
C THR A 137 6.22 4.83 0.93
N ALA A 138 6.79 3.73 0.41
CA ALA A 138 7.12 3.61 -1.02
C ALA A 138 5.92 3.86 -1.96
N THR A 139 4.68 3.79 -1.47
CA THR A 139 3.46 4.15 -2.22
C THR A 139 3.58 5.50 -2.94
N HIS A 140 4.20 6.50 -2.28
CA HIS A 140 4.36 7.84 -2.84
C HIS A 140 5.32 7.90 -4.05
N GLY A 141 6.13 6.85 -4.25
CA GLY A 141 6.98 6.70 -5.44
C GLY A 141 6.20 6.56 -6.75
N ALA A 142 4.89 6.25 -6.69
CA ALA A 142 3.99 6.32 -7.84
C ALA A 142 3.90 7.73 -8.46
N LEU A 143 4.20 8.76 -7.67
CA LEU A 143 4.34 10.15 -8.09
C LEU A 143 5.81 10.57 -8.30
N ALA A 144 6.72 9.63 -8.51
CA ALA A 144 8.16 9.88 -8.59
C ALA A 144 8.72 10.61 -7.35
N CYS A 145 8.28 10.22 -6.15
CA CYS A 145 8.90 10.63 -4.90
C CYS A 145 10.01 9.63 -4.51
N LEU A 146 11.07 10.12 -3.89
CA LEU A 146 11.99 9.27 -3.12
C LEU A 146 11.36 9.04 -1.75
N ALA A 147 10.60 7.95 -1.63
CA ALA A 147 9.75 7.71 -0.47
C ALA A 147 10.06 6.36 0.18
N HIS A 148 10.24 6.36 1.51
CA HIS A 148 10.46 5.12 2.25
C HIS A 148 10.08 5.23 3.73
N GLY A 149 9.75 4.08 4.33
CA GLY A 149 9.47 3.95 5.75
C GLY A 149 10.71 4.17 6.62
N ILE A 150 10.49 4.73 7.81
CA ILE A 150 11.50 4.99 8.82
C ILE A 150 11.08 4.48 10.19
N GLY A 151 12.06 4.18 11.06
CA GLY A 151 11.81 3.77 12.44
C GLY A 151 11.53 4.95 13.36
N THR A 152 11.00 4.66 14.56
CA THR A 152 10.63 5.69 15.56
C THR A 152 11.76 6.66 15.91
N SER A 153 13.02 6.18 16.06
CA SER A 153 14.17 7.05 16.30
C SER A 153 14.49 7.96 15.13
N GLU A 154 14.24 7.50 13.90
CA GLU A 154 14.40 8.29 12.68
C GLU A 154 13.27 9.33 12.57
N VAL A 155 12.02 9.00 13.00
CA VAL A 155 10.91 9.96 13.12
C VAL A 155 11.31 11.13 14.03
N GLU A 156 11.86 10.85 15.23
CA GLU A 156 12.38 11.88 16.13
C GLU A 156 13.47 12.72 15.45
N HIS A 157 14.43 12.06 14.76
CA HIS A 157 15.51 12.74 14.08
C HIS A 157 15.01 13.68 12.97
N VAL A 158 14.07 13.23 12.13
CA VAL A 158 13.48 14.05 11.06
C VAL A 158 12.69 15.21 11.64
N LEU A 159 11.89 15.01 12.67
CA LEU A 159 11.19 16.11 13.37
C LEU A 159 12.16 17.18 13.86
N ALA A 160 13.30 16.78 14.43
CA ALA A 160 14.30 17.70 14.99
C ALA A 160 15.13 18.42 13.93
N THR A 161 15.43 17.79 12.79
CA THR A 161 16.49 18.23 11.86
C THR A 161 16.05 18.39 10.41
N GLN A 162 14.91 17.86 10.03
CA GLN A 162 14.42 17.74 8.65
C GLN A 162 15.39 16.95 7.74
N CYS A 163 16.23 16.13 8.30
CA CYS A 163 17.21 15.32 7.58
C CYS A 163 17.20 13.88 8.07
N LEU A 164 17.72 12.99 7.23
CA LEU A 164 17.90 11.58 7.56
C LEU A 164 19.30 11.12 7.14
N VAL A 165 19.94 10.30 7.98
CA VAL A 165 21.18 9.63 7.62
C VAL A 165 20.83 8.32 6.90
N ALA A 166 21.26 8.18 5.65
CA ALA A 166 20.96 7.03 4.82
C ALA A 166 22.18 6.59 3.99
N LYS A 167 22.16 5.36 3.50
CA LYS A 167 23.10 4.87 2.48
C LYS A 167 22.38 4.83 1.13
N LYS A 168 23.08 5.25 0.07
CA LYS A 168 22.57 5.19 -1.28
C LYS A 168 22.35 3.73 -1.68
N MET A 169 21.16 3.41 -2.17
CA MET A 169 20.81 2.08 -2.65
C MET A 169 21.29 1.87 -4.09
N LYS A 170 21.38 0.61 -4.51
CA LYS A 170 21.58 0.23 -5.91
C LYS A 170 20.33 0.52 -6.73
N ASN A 171 20.50 0.66 -8.03
CA ASN A 171 19.41 0.87 -8.97
C ASN A 171 18.90 -0.46 -9.53
N MET A 172 17.61 -0.75 -9.39
CA MET A 172 16.96 -1.88 -10.05
C MET A 172 15.86 -1.37 -10.99
N ARG A 173 15.78 -1.94 -12.19
CA ARG A 173 14.65 -1.70 -13.10
C ARG A 173 13.83 -2.97 -13.26
N VAL A 174 12.52 -2.86 -13.02
CA VAL A 174 11.54 -3.90 -13.32
C VAL A 174 10.69 -3.43 -14.49
N THR A 175 10.82 -4.10 -15.64
CA THR A 175 10.11 -3.75 -16.87
C THR A 175 9.00 -4.77 -17.12
N VAL A 176 7.77 -4.28 -17.33
CA VAL A 176 6.64 -5.11 -17.77
C VAL A 176 6.08 -4.51 -19.05
N ASP A 177 6.24 -5.21 -20.15
CA ASP A 177 5.77 -4.79 -21.47
C ASP A 177 4.64 -5.68 -21.98
N GLY A 178 3.83 -5.13 -22.89
CA GLY A 178 2.65 -5.74 -23.47
C GLY A 178 1.37 -5.10 -22.95
N THR A 179 0.26 -5.80 -23.07
CA THR A 179 -1.07 -5.39 -22.57
C THR A 179 -1.59 -6.46 -21.64
N VAL A 180 -2.01 -6.06 -20.45
CA VAL A 180 -2.59 -6.99 -19.46
C VAL A 180 -3.91 -7.57 -19.97
N GLY A 181 -4.11 -8.86 -19.71
CA GLY A 181 -5.34 -9.57 -20.08
C GLY A 181 -6.55 -9.15 -19.24
N ALA A 182 -7.73 -9.57 -19.68
CA ALA A 182 -8.98 -9.33 -18.94
C ALA A 182 -8.87 -9.86 -17.49
N GLY A 183 -9.38 -9.12 -16.53
CA GLY A 183 -9.37 -9.48 -15.12
C GLY A 183 -8.03 -9.30 -14.40
N VAL A 184 -6.96 -8.93 -15.13
CA VAL A 184 -5.64 -8.64 -14.54
C VAL A 184 -5.59 -7.17 -14.09
N THR A 185 -5.17 -6.94 -12.87
CA THR A 185 -5.12 -5.63 -12.21
C THR A 185 -3.67 -5.29 -11.79
N PRO A 186 -3.38 -4.04 -11.38
CA PRO A 186 -2.08 -3.68 -10.82
C PRO A 186 -1.63 -4.58 -9.65
N LYS A 187 -2.59 -5.09 -8.84
CA LYS A 187 -2.30 -6.05 -7.77
C LYS A 187 -1.74 -7.36 -8.31
N ASP A 188 -2.30 -7.86 -9.40
CA ASP A 188 -1.83 -9.10 -10.03
C ASP A 188 -0.43 -8.91 -10.62
N VAL A 189 -0.17 -7.75 -11.21
CA VAL A 189 1.15 -7.42 -11.77
C VAL A 189 2.22 -7.40 -10.67
N VAL A 190 1.98 -6.72 -9.55
CA VAL A 190 2.97 -6.66 -8.47
C VAL A 190 3.14 -8.01 -7.76
N LEU A 191 2.08 -8.79 -7.59
CA LEU A 191 2.16 -10.15 -7.05
C LEU A 191 2.97 -11.07 -7.99
N ALA A 192 2.78 -10.98 -9.30
CA ALA A 192 3.60 -11.73 -10.27
C ALA A 192 5.07 -11.32 -10.22
N ILE A 193 5.38 -10.02 -10.06
CA ILE A 193 6.75 -9.54 -9.86
C ILE A 193 7.35 -10.16 -8.59
N ILE A 194 6.64 -10.10 -7.45
CA ILE A 194 7.10 -10.66 -6.17
C ILE A 194 7.31 -12.18 -6.29
N GLY A 195 6.39 -12.88 -6.94
CA GLY A 195 6.54 -14.31 -7.23
C GLY A 195 7.78 -14.63 -8.09
N LYS A 196 8.18 -13.71 -8.98
CA LYS A 196 9.34 -13.85 -9.86
C LYS A 196 10.67 -13.63 -9.15
N ILE A 197 10.77 -12.55 -8.32
CA ILE A 197 12.04 -12.13 -7.72
C ILE A 197 12.17 -12.55 -6.25
N GLY A 198 11.09 -12.99 -5.61
CA GLY A 198 11.05 -13.32 -4.19
C GLY A 198 10.98 -12.11 -3.27
N THR A 199 10.78 -12.37 -1.99
CA THR A 199 10.68 -11.31 -0.94
C THR A 199 12.00 -10.64 -0.60
N ALA A 200 13.12 -11.15 -1.09
CA ALA A 200 14.46 -10.59 -0.91
C ALA A 200 15.10 -10.05 -2.20
N GLY A 201 14.44 -10.19 -3.35
CA GLY A 201 15.01 -9.83 -4.65
C GLY A 201 15.36 -8.36 -4.79
N GLY A 202 14.61 -7.48 -4.14
CA GLY A 202 14.85 -6.03 -4.12
C GLY A 202 15.70 -5.51 -2.96
N ASN A 203 16.29 -6.39 -2.14
CA ASN A 203 17.11 -5.96 -1.01
C ASN A 203 18.25 -5.04 -1.47
N GLU A 204 18.48 -3.97 -0.72
CA GLU A 204 19.47 -2.93 -1.03
C GLU A 204 19.24 -2.14 -2.33
N HIS A 205 18.11 -2.32 -3.00
CA HIS A 205 17.77 -1.61 -4.24
C HIS A 205 16.63 -0.60 -4.06
N ALA A 206 16.67 0.45 -4.88
CA ALA A 206 15.54 1.27 -5.24
C ALA A 206 15.00 0.75 -6.59
N ILE A 207 13.74 0.35 -6.64
CA ILE A 207 13.12 -0.21 -7.84
C ILE A 207 12.48 0.92 -8.66
N GLU A 208 12.84 1.02 -9.93
CA GLU A 208 12.09 1.78 -10.93
C GLU A 208 11.23 0.82 -11.75
N PHE A 209 9.92 0.99 -11.69
CA PHE A 209 8.95 0.24 -12.47
C PHE A 209 8.76 0.91 -13.82
N ALA A 210 9.04 0.19 -14.91
CA ALA A 210 9.07 0.68 -16.27
C ALA A 210 8.33 -0.26 -17.25
N GLY A 211 8.16 0.17 -18.47
CA GLY A 211 7.46 -0.59 -19.53
C GLY A 211 6.07 -0.04 -19.84
N SER A 212 5.43 -0.60 -20.87
CA SER A 212 4.12 -0.15 -21.35
C SER A 212 3.04 -0.32 -20.29
N VAL A 213 3.07 -1.42 -19.53
CA VAL A 213 2.06 -1.72 -18.50
C VAL A 213 2.00 -0.61 -17.45
N PHE A 214 3.14 -0.11 -16.96
CA PHE A 214 3.14 0.95 -15.94
C PHE A 214 2.78 2.32 -16.53
N ARG A 215 3.12 2.60 -17.80
CA ARG A 215 2.67 3.82 -18.48
C ARG A 215 1.15 3.83 -18.68
N ASP A 216 0.56 2.67 -18.93
CA ASP A 216 -0.89 2.54 -19.15
C ASP A 216 -1.69 2.55 -17.85
N MET A 217 -1.10 2.15 -16.72
CA MET A 217 -1.73 2.18 -15.39
C MET A 217 -2.20 3.58 -15.02
N SER A 218 -3.30 3.65 -14.28
CA SER A 218 -3.70 4.82 -13.49
C SER A 218 -2.65 5.13 -12.41
N ILE A 219 -2.71 6.30 -11.82
CA ILE A 219 -1.82 6.67 -10.70
C ILE A 219 -2.12 5.79 -9.48
N GLU A 220 -3.39 5.48 -9.23
CA GLU A 220 -3.83 4.58 -8.16
C GLU A 220 -3.26 3.16 -8.37
N GLY A 221 -3.25 2.68 -9.62
CA GLY A 221 -2.60 1.41 -9.96
C GLY A 221 -1.10 1.42 -9.72
N ARG A 222 -0.40 2.51 -10.07
CA ARG A 222 1.02 2.69 -9.76
C ARG A 222 1.27 2.74 -8.26
N MET A 223 0.35 3.34 -7.48
CA MET A 223 0.42 3.33 -6.01
C MET A 223 0.32 1.91 -5.44
N THR A 224 -0.54 1.06 -6.00
CA THR A 224 -0.63 -0.35 -5.62
C THR A 224 0.70 -1.07 -5.84
N VAL A 225 1.35 -0.86 -6.98
CA VAL A 225 2.64 -1.48 -7.31
C VAL A 225 3.75 -0.95 -6.41
N CYS A 226 3.91 0.36 -6.28
CA CYS A 226 4.93 0.97 -5.43
C CYS A 226 4.73 0.65 -3.95
N ASN A 227 3.48 0.54 -3.47
CA ASN A 227 3.13 0.12 -2.12
C ASN A 227 3.78 -1.23 -1.78
N MET A 228 3.70 -2.18 -2.69
CA MET A 228 4.19 -3.54 -2.48
C MET A 228 5.67 -3.76 -2.87
N ALA A 229 6.43 -2.71 -3.18
CA ALA A 229 7.87 -2.83 -3.40
C ALA A 229 8.59 -3.39 -2.15
N ILE A 230 8.12 -3.06 -0.96
CA ILE A 230 8.70 -3.54 0.31
C ILE A 230 8.52 -5.04 0.49
N GLU A 231 7.46 -5.64 -0.07
CA GLU A 231 7.22 -7.09 -0.05
C GLU A 231 8.19 -7.85 -0.98
N ALA A 232 8.78 -7.14 -1.95
CA ALA A 232 9.89 -7.64 -2.76
C ALA A 232 11.27 -7.37 -2.12
N GLY A 233 11.32 -6.77 -0.93
CA GLY A 233 12.54 -6.41 -0.18
C GLY A 233 13.06 -5.01 -0.46
N ALA A 234 12.49 -4.25 -1.41
CA ALA A 234 12.94 -2.90 -1.73
C ALA A 234 12.27 -1.85 -0.86
N ARG A 235 13.07 -0.98 -0.22
CA ARG A 235 12.52 0.16 0.57
C ARG A 235 11.89 1.24 -0.30
N VAL A 236 12.27 1.34 -1.58
CA VAL A 236 11.82 2.36 -2.52
C VAL A 236 11.31 1.68 -3.78
N GLY A 237 10.12 2.07 -4.23
CA GLY A 237 9.57 1.74 -5.53
C GLY A 237 9.08 3.02 -6.21
N MET A 238 9.41 3.22 -7.48
CA MET A 238 9.12 4.46 -8.18
C MET A 238 8.61 4.21 -9.59
N VAL A 239 7.79 5.13 -10.09
CA VAL A 239 7.43 5.25 -11.51
C VAL A 239 7.82 6.65 -11.98
N ALA A 240 8.43 6.76 -13.15
CA ALA A 240 8.80 8.05 -13.74
C ALA A 240 7.58 8.92 -14.02
N VAL A 241 7.77 10.24 -13.97
CA VAL A 241 6.71 11.21 -14.28
C VAL A 241 6.28 11.09 -15.74
N ASP A 242 4.98 11.13 -15.96
CA ASP A 242 4.33 11.30 -17.25
C ASP A 242 3.14 12.26 -17.14
N GLN A 243 2.38 12.42 -18.23
CA GLN A 243 1.23 13.33 -18.22
C GLN A 243 0.16 12.92 -17.19
N LYS A 244 -0.07 11.62 -16.98
CA LYS A 244 -1.01 11.13 -15.95
C LYS A 244 -0.61 11.58 -14.55
N THR A 245 0.69 11.63 -14.26
CA THR A 245 1.21 12.12 -12.97
C THR A 245 0.92 13.59 -12.79
N ILE A 246 1.09 14.39 -13.83
CA ILE A 246 0.82 15.84 -13.83
C ILE A 246 -0.68 16.09 -13.63
N ASP A 247 -1.52 15.42 -14.44
CA ASP A 247 -2.99 15.54 -14.38
C ASP A 247 -3.53 15.12 -13.01
N TYR A 248 -2.95 14.07 -12.41
CA TYR A 248 -3.32 13.63 -11.06
C TYR A 248 -3.03 14.69 -10.00
N CYS A 249 -1.92 15.41 -10.12
CA CYS A 249 -1.52 16.45 -9.15
C CYS A 249 -2.34 17.74 -9.31
N GLU A 250 -2.77 18.09 -10.53
CA GLU A 250 -3.41 19.37 -10.82
C GLU A 250 -4.65 19.61 -9.96
N GLY A 251 -4.75 20.83 -9.41
CA GLY A 251 -5.91 21.27 -8.65
C GLY A 251 -6.03 20.75 -7.22
N ARG A 252 -5.15 19.85 -6.76
CA ARG A 252 -5.19 19.33 -5.39
C ARG A 252 -4.79 20.39 -4.38
N GLN A 253 -5.24 20.20 -3.13
CA GLN A 253 -5.21 21.21 -2.06
C GLN A 253 -3.81 21.81 -1.82
N PHE A 254 -2.77 20.95 -1.75
CA PHE A 254 -1.40 21.37 -1.43
C PHE A 254 -0.51 21.56 -2.67
N VAL A 255 -1.02 21.29 -3.85
CA VAL A 255 -0.27 21.46 -5.10
C VAL A 255 -0.21 22.96 -5.46
N PRO A 256 0.95 23.50 -5.91
CA PRO A 256 1.08 24.86 -6.38
C PRO A 256 0.06 25.21 -7.46
N LYS A 257 -0.25 26.49 -7.61
CA LYS A 257 -1.24 26.98 -8.58
C LYS A 257 -0.62 28.06 -9.49
N GLY A 258 -1.20 28.24 -10.68
CA GLY A 258 -0.77 29.27 -11.64
C GLY A 258 0.69 29.08 -12.07
N GLU A 259 1.45 30.17 -12.15
CA GLU A 259 2.86 30.15 -12.59
C GLU A 259 3.74 29.19 -11.76
N MET A 260 3.46 29.03 -10.47
CA MET A 260 4.21 28.07 -9.63
C MET A 260 3.90 26.62 -10.03
N PHE A 261 2.69 26.32 -10.50
CA PHE A 261 2.36 25.00 -11.03
C PHE A 261 3.11 24.76 -12.35
N GLU A 262 3.15 25.75 -13.25
CA GLU A 262 3.89 25.64 -14.52
C GLU A 262 5.39 25.38 -14.27
N GLN A 263 5.98 26.08 -13.30
CA GLN A 263 7.37 25.85 -12.89
C GLN A 263 7.58 24.46 -12.31
N ALA A 264 6.64 23.97 -11.48
CA ALA A 264 6.66 22.63 -10.93
C ALA A 264 6.58 21.57 -12.06
N VAL A 265 5.66 21.74 -13.01
CA VAL A 265 5.52 20.85 -14.18
C VAL A 265 6.79 20.81 -15.02
N ALA A 266 7.44 21.98 -15.25
CA ALA A 266 8.71 22.05 -15.96
C ALA A 266 9.80 21.22 -15.26
N TYR A 267 9.87 21.26 -13.94
CA TYR A 267 10.78 20.44 -13.15
C TYR A 267 10.37 18.96 -13.17
N TRP A 268 9.09 18.64 -12.94
CA TRP A 268 8.57 17.27 -12.90
C TRP A 268 8.85 16.51 -14.20
N ASN A 269 8.76 17.18 -15.35
CA ASN A 269 9.08 16.57 -16.64
C ASN A 269 10.57 16.12 -16.79
N THR A 270 11.45 16.54 -15.87
CA THR A 270 12.85 16.07 -15.83
C THR A 270 13.03 14.78 -15.02
N LEU A 271 11.98 14.35 -14.28
CA LEU A 271 12.00 13.21 -13.35
C LEU A 271 11.71 11.89 -14.09
N THR A 272 12.61 11.56 -14.99
CA THR A 272 12.67 10.31 -15.73
C THR A 272 14.13 9.84 -15.77
N SER A 273 14.39 8.56 -15.89
CA SER A 273 15.74 8.05 -16.15
C SER A 273 16.22 8.48 -17.53
N ASP A 274 17.50 8.82 -17.65
CA ASP A 274 18.12 9.14 -18.93
C ASP A 274 18.15 7.90 -19.83
N ALA A 275 18.15 8.07 -21.15
CA ALA A 275 18.07 6.96 -22.09
C ALA A 275 19.28 6.00 -22.01
N ASP A 276 20.44 6.51 -21.57
CA ASP A 276 21.69 5.78 -21.35
C ASP A 276 21.98 5.50 -19.86
N ALA A 277 20.95 5.62 -18.99
CA ALA A 277 21.06 5.25 -17.59
C ALA A 277 21.35 3.76 -17.43
N VAL A 278 22.24 3.43 -16.49
CA VAL A 278 22.64 2.05 -16.19
C VAL A 278 22.02 1.63 -14.86
N PHE A 279 21.40 0.46 -14.86
CA PHE A 279 20.84 -0.17 -13.66
C PHE A 279 21.74 -1.31 -13.20
N ASP A 280 21.91 -1.47 -11.89
CA ASP A 280 22.68 -2.57 -11.29
C ASP A 280 22.00 -3.92 -11.52
N THR A 281 20.66 -3.92 -11.56
CA THR A 281 19.84 -5.11 -11.77
C THR A 281 18.65 -4.77 -12.70
N GLU A 282 18.37 -5.65 -13.64
CA GLU A 282 17.19 -5.54 -14.52
C GLU A 282 16.36 -6.82 -14.47
N VAL A 283 15.05 -6.68 -14.39
CA VAL A 283 14.06 -7.78 -14.42
C VAL A 283 13.03 -7.46 -15.49
N ILE A 284 12.72 -8.43 -16.34
CA ILE A 284 11.76 -8.28 -17.44
C ILE A 284 10.65 -9.32 -17.29
N LEU A 285 9.40 -8.86 -17.39
CA LEU A 285 8.21 -9.67 -17.49
C LEU A 285 7.39 -9.26 -18.72
N HIS A 286 6.57 -10.18 -19.22
CA HIS A 286 5.61 -9.92 -20.28
C HIS A 286 4.19 -9.94 -19.72
N ALA A 287 3.37 -8.98 -20.07
CA ALA A 287 2.01 -8.84 -19.60
C ALA A 287 1.13 -10.06 -19.92
N ASP A 288 1.37 -10.68 -21.07
CA ASP A 288 0.63 -11.86 -21.54
C ASP A 288 0.84 -13.09 -20.64
N ASP A 289 1.94 -13.12 -19.87
CA ASP A 289 2.24 -14.21 -18.91
C ASP A 289 1.57 -14.00 -17.56
N ILE A 290 0.90 -12.85 -17.34
CA ILE A 290 0.30 -12.50 -16.05
C ILE A 290 -1.21 -12.80 -16.10
N ALA A 291 -1.64 -13.72 -15.27
CA ALA A 291 -3.04 -14.00 -14.99
C ALA A 291 -3.44 -13.42 -13.62
N PRO A 292 -4.74 -13.38 -13.25
CA PRO A 292 -5.16 -13.04 -11.89
C PRO A 292 -4.43 -13.90 -10.85
N GLN A 293 -3.82 -13.25 -9.85
CA GLN A 293 -2.90 -13.86 -8.88
C GLN A 293 -3.56 -14.04 -7.51
N VAL A 294 -3.17 -15.10 -6.82
CA VAL A 294 -3.59 -15.37 -5.44
C VAL A 294 -2.40 -15.92 -4.64
N THR A 295 -2.17 -15.39 -3.44
CA THR A 295 -1.23 -16.04 -2.51
C THR A 295 -1.87 -17.23 -1.84
N TRP A 296 -1.20 -18.36 -1.90
CA TRP A 296 -1.67 -19.63 -1.29
C TRP A 296 -0.98 -19.94 0.05
N GLY A 297 0.14 -19.29 0.36
CA GLY A 297 0.95 -19.55 1.55
C GLY A 297 1.05 -18.37 2.52
N THR A 298 2.12 -18.35 3.31
CA THR A 298 2.36 -17.41 4.41
C THR A 298 3.34 -16.28 4.06
N SER A 299 3.63 -16.09 2.78
CA SER A 299 4.49 -15.03 2.24
C SER A 299 3.94 -14.53 0.91
N PRO A 300 4.09 -13.24 0.55
CA PRO A 300 3.63 -12.72 -0.74
C PRO A 300 4.29 -13.38 -1.97
N GLU A 301 5.48 -13.99 -1.83
CA GLU A 301 6.13 -14.77 -2.89
C GLU A 301 5.50 -16.14 -3.11
N MET A 302 4.75 -16.66 -2.12
CA MET A 302 3.97 -17.88 -2.25
C MET A 302 2.67 -17.60 -3.00
N VAL A 303 2.80 -17.24 -4.26
CA VAL A 303 1.73 -16.77 -5.15
C VAL A 303 1.67 -17.61 -6.41
N ALA A 304 0.49 -17.75 -6.98
CA ALA A 304 0.27 -18.43 -8.25
C ALA A 304 -0.98 -17.89 -8.96
N PRO A 305 -1.10 -18.11 -10.29
CA PRO A 305 -2.35 -17.86 -11.00
C PRO A 305 -3.53 -18.55 -10.33
N VAL A 306 -4.70 -17.92 -10.32
CA VAL A 306 -5.94 -18.47 -9.72
C VAL A 306 -6.34 -19.83 -10.29
N THR A 307 -5.95 -20.13 -11.52
CA THR A 307 -6.20 -21.40 -12.21
C THR A 307 -5.17 -22.49 -11.90
N ALA A 308 -4.14 -22.18 -11.13
CA ALA A 308 -3.10 -23.13 -10.74
C ALA A 308 -3.50 -23.97 -9.53
N SER A 309 -2.60 -24.84 -9.12
CA SER A 309 -2.71 -25.62 -7.89
C SER A 309 -1.61 -25.25 -6.90
N VAL A 310 -1.88 -25.47 -5.63
CA VAL A 310 -0.91 -25.35 -4.54
C VAL A 310 0.27 -26.32 -4.82
N PRO A 311 1.53 -25.90 -4.65
CA PRO A 311 2.71 -26.75 -4.90
C PRO A 311 2.69 -28.05 -4.10
N ARG A 312 3.29 -29.10 -4.64
CA ARG A 312 3.36 -30.43 -4.03
C ARG A 312 4.70 -30.66 -3.35
N LEU A 313 4.70 -31.44 -2.28
CA LEU A 313 5.91 -31.85 -1.55
C LEU A 313 6.78 -32.90 -2.29
N ASP A 314 6.25 -33.51 -3.34
CA ASP A 314 6.94 -34.45 -4.19
C ASP A 314 7.74 -33.83 -5.34
N GLU A 315 7.65 -32.51 -5.51
CA GLU A 315 8.47 -31.74 -6.45
C GLU A 315 9.95 -31.76 -6.04
N GLN A 316 10.85 -31.51 -6.99
CA GLN A 316 12.29 -31.44 -6.73
C GLN A 316 12.62 -30.14 -5.96
N LEU A 317 12.53 -30.20 -4.63
CA LEU A 317 12.77 -29.10 -3.69
C LEU A 317 14.06 -29.34 -2.89
N SER A 318 14.77 -28.29 -2.55
CA SER A 318 15.81 -28.36 -1.50
C SER A 318 15.16 -28.71 -0.15
N GLU A 319 15.96 -29.18 0.82
CA GLU A 319 15.44 -29.50 2.15
C GLU A 319 14.82 -28.26 2.84
N GLU A 320 15.41 -27.09 2.63
CA GLU A 320 14.91 -25.82 3.17
C GLU A 320 13.57 -25.43 2.52
N GLN A 321 13.48 -25.51 1.20
CA GLN A 321 12.23 -25.25 0.45
C GLN A 321 11.12 -26.21 0.87
N ARG A 322 11.45 -27.52 1.05
CA ARG A 322 10.50 -28.52 1.52
C ARG A 322 9.95 -28.18 2.89
N LYS A 323 10.82 -27.85 3.87
CA LYS A 323 10.39 -27.46 5.23
C LYS A 323 9.54 -26.18 5.22
N GLY A 324 9.92 -25.20 4.39
CA GLY A 324 9.13 -23.99 4.22
C GLY A 324 7.74 -24.27 3.65
N LEU A 325 7.65 -25.13 2.63
CA LEU A 325 6.39 -25.55 2.03
C LEU A 325 5.52 -26.34 3.02
N GLU A 326 6.09 -27.31 3.74
CA GLU A 326 5.38 -28.09 4.77
C GLU A 326 4.76 -27.17 5.83
N ARG A 327 5.54 -26.23 6.36
CA ARG A 327 5.08 -25.26 7.34
C ARG A 327 3.94 -24.36 6.79
N ALA A 328 4.08 -23.90 5.56
CA ALA A 328 3.06 -23.04 4.95
C ALA A 328 1.75 -23.81 4.71
N LEU A 329 1.83 -25.05 4.22
CA LEU A 329 0.66 -25.92 4.01
C LEU A 329 -0.06 -26.23 5.33
N ASP A 330 0.71 -26.59 6.38
CA ASP A 330 0.15 -26.87 7.70
C ASP A 330 -0.55 -25.63 8.28
N TYR A 331 0.11 -24.46 8.29
CA TYR A 331 -0.49 -23.23 8.78
C TYR A 331 -1.74 -22.85 7.99
N MET A 332 -1.67 -22.88 6.66
CA MET A 332 -2.80 -22.53 5.79
C MET A 332 -3.88 -23.61 5.73
N GLY A 333 -3.61 -24.81 6.27
CA GLY A 333 -4.54 -25.94 6.22
C GLY A 333 -4.89 -26.37 4.80
N LEU A 334 -3.91 -26.33 3.89
CA LEU A 334 -4.05 -26.67 2.48
C LEU A 334 -3.31 -27.97 2.16
N GLU A 335 -3.77 -28.65 1.12
CA GLU A 335 -3.12 -29.85 0.61
C GLU A 335 -2.31 -29.54 -0.66
N GLY A 336 -1.11 -30.14 -0.78
CA GLY A 336 -0.32 -30.03 -2.00
C GLY A 336 -1.08 -30.60 -3.21
N GLY A 337 -1.18 -29.81 -4.28
CA GLY A 337 -1.94 -30.14 -5.47
C GLY A 337 -3.42 -29.74 -5.43
N GLN A 338 -3.90 -29.18 -4.32
CA GLN A 338 -5.24 -28.58 -4.25
C GLN A 338 -5.37 -27.44 -5.24
N ALA A 339 -6.47 -27.37 -5.99
CA ALA A 339 -6.73 -26.26 -6.89
C ALA A 339 -6.98 -24.97 -6.09
N ILE A 340 -6.30 -23.86 -6.45
CA ILE A 340 -6.43 -22.57 -5.75
C ILE A 340 -7.87 -22.06 -5.77
N ASN A 341 -8.56 -22.19 -6.90
CA ASN A 341 -9.95 -21.78 -7.04
C ASN A 341 -10.96 -22.67 -6.28
N SER A 342 -10.50 -23.69 -5.55
CA SER A 342 -11.34 -24.52 -4.65
C SER A 342 -11.24 -24.12 -3.18
N ILE A 343 -10.34 -23.19 -2.83
CA ILE A 343 -10.10 -22.77 -1.44
C ILE A 343 -11.31 -21.98 -0.96
N LYS A 344 -11.98 -22.47 0.08
CA LYS A 344 -13.12 -21.78 0.71
C LYS A 344 -12.66 -20.56 1.47
N VAL A 345 -13.48 -19.53 1.53
CA VAL A 345 -13.23 -18.33 2.31
C VAL A 345 -14.29 -18.14 3.39
N ASP A 346 -13.87 -17.78 4.58
CA ASP A 346 -14.73 -17.48 5.73
C ASP A 346 -15.03 -15.99 5.83
N ARG A 347 -14.06 -15.15 5.47
CA ARG A 347 -14.18 -13.68 5.50
C ARG A 347 -13.54 -13.06 4.28
N VAL A 348 -13.96 -11.83 3.99
CA VAL A 348 -13.37 -11.03 2.91
C VAL A 348 -13.06 -9.63 3.43
N PHE A 349 -11.89 -9.12 3.04
CA PHE A 349 -11.46 -7.78 3.37
C PHE A 349 -11.05 -7.02 2.10
N ILE A 350 -11.76 -5.93 1.81
CA ILE A 350 -11.43 -5.00 0.73
C ILE A 350 -11.12 -3.65 1.37
N GLY A 351 -9.83 -3.28 1.35
CA GLY A 351 -9.31 -2.12 2.07
C GLY A 351 -7.78 -2.07 2.03
N SER A 352 -7.15 -1.46 3.03
CA SER A 352 -5.70 -1.27 3.16
C SER A 352 -5.15 -0.14 2.30
N CYS A 353 -3.97 0.39 2.66
CA CYS A 353 -3.27 1.39 1.84
C CYS A 353 -2.95 0.92 0.42
N THR A 354 -2.99 -0.39 0.17
CA THR A 354 -2.76 -0.99 -1.15
C THR A 354 -3.95 -0.80 -2.07
N ASN A 355 -5.16 -1.18 -1.62
CA ASN A 355 -6.36 -1.25 -2.46
C ASN A 355 -7.61 -0.75 -1.70
N SER A 356 -7.69 0.55 -1.47
CA SER A 356 -8.82 1.20 -0.82
C SER A 356 -9.19 2.54 -1.47
N ARG A 357 -8.70 2.78 -2.69
CA ARG A 357 -8.98 3.98 -3.47
C ARG A 357 -10.26 3.82 -4.26
N ILE A 358 -10.76 4.91 -4.85
CA ILE A 358 -12.05 4.89 -5.55
C ILE A 358 -12.11 3.87 -6.70
N GLU A 359 -11.00 3.65 -7.42
CA GLU A 359 -10.93 2.65 -8.49
C GLU A 359 -11.13 1.23 -7.95
N ASP A 360 -10.53 0.94 -6.79
CA ASP A 360 -10.66 -0.35 -6.11
C ASP A 360 -12.10 -0.62 -5.68
N MET A 361 -12.77 0.43 -5.13
CA MET A 361 -14.18 0.36 -4.75
C MET A 361 -15.07 0.12 -5.98
N ARG A 362 -14.82 0.83 -7.08
CA ARG A 362 -15.55 0.65 -8.35
C ARG A 362 -15.38 -0.77 -8.91
N ALA A 363 -14.13 -1.28 -8.90
CA ALA A 363 -13.83 -2.64 -9.39
C ALA A 363 -14.54 -3.72 -8.56
N ALA A 364 -14.54 -3.61 -7.25
CA ALA A 364 -15.25 -4.52 -6.35
C ALA A 364 -16.77 -4.41 -6.51
N ALA A 365 -17.31 -3.18 -6.59
CA ALA A 365 -18.73 -2.93 -6.76
C ALA A 365 -19.28 -3.48 -8.10
N ALA A 366 -18.49 -3.40 -9.17
CA ALA A 366 -18.87 -3.96 -10.47
C ALA A 366 -19.12 -5.48 -10.39
N VAL A 367 -18.33 -6.18 -9.57
CA VAL A 367 -18.54 -7.62 -9.33
C VAL A 367 -19.71 -7.87 -8.39
N ALA A 368 -19.88 -7.06 -7.34
CA ALA A 368 -20.93 -7.25 -6.32
C ALA A 368 -22.34 -6.90 -6.83
N LYS A 369 -22.45 -6.00 -7.81
CA LYS A 369 -23.72 -5.45 -8.30
C LYS A 369 -24.70 -6.53 -8.74
N GLY A 370 -25.89 -6.53 -8.13
CA GLY A 370 -26.96 -7.49 -8.44
C GLY A 370 -26.70 -8.92 -7.97
N ARG A 371 -25.69 -9.13 -7.12
CA ARG A 371 -25.34 -10.41 -6.54
C ARG A 371 -25.43 -10.33 -5.01
N SER A 372 -25.33 -11.47 -4.34
CA SER A 372 -25.34 -11.57 -2.88
C SER A 372 -24.13 -12.34 -2.40
N VAL A 373 -23.64 -11.99 -1.22
CA VAL A 373 -22.59 -12.72 -0.49
C VAL A 373 -23.05 -14.17 -0.25
N ALA A 374 -22.18 -15.13 -0.48
CA ALA A 374 -22.45 -16.55 -0.23
C ALA A 374 -22.73 -16.79 1.27
N SER A 375 -23.71 -17.62 1.57
CA SER A 375 -24.13 -17.92 2.95
C SER A 375 -23.04 -18.58 3.82
N SER A 376 -21.98 -19.09 3.20
CA SER A 376 -20.80 -19.65 3.87
C SER A 376 -19.84 -18.58 4.34
N VAL A 377 -19.87 -17.36 3.79
CA VAL A 377 -19.02 -16.24 4.17
C VAL A 377 -19.60 -15.54 5.38
N LYS A 378 -18.84 -15.47 6.46
CA LYS A 378 -19.30 -14.90 7.75
C LYS A 378 -19.36 -13.39 7.73
N GLN A 379 -18.43 -12.73 7.02
CA GLN A 379 -18.33 -11.28 6.98
C GLN A 379 -17.51 -10.81 5.77
N VAL A 380 -17.93 -9.69 5.19
CA VAL A 380 -17.22 -8.98 4.12
C VAL A 380 -17.07 -7.53 4.55
N LEU A 381 -15.83 -7.08 4.81
CA LEU A 381 -15.53 -5.70 5.18
C LEU A 381 -15.10 -4.90 3.93
N ILE A 382 -15.80 -3.81 3.66
CA ILE A 382 -15.43 -2.83 2.63
C ILE A 382 -15.01 -1.55 3.34
N VAL A 383 -13.71 -1.24 3.28
CA VAL A 383 -13.10 -0.14 4.04
C VAL A 383 -12.46 0.86 3.08
N PRO A 384 -13.07 2.04 2.87
CA PRO A 384 -12.47 3.13 2.09
C PRO A 384 -11.15 3.60 2.72
N GLY A 385 -10.23 4.10 1.88
CA GLY A 385 -8.91 4.52 2.34
C GLY A 385 -8.89 5.90 2.99
N SER A 386 -9.89 6.74 2.73
CA SER A 386 -10.01 8.10 3.27
C SER A 386 -11.46 8.54 3.33
N GLN A 387 -11.72 9.63 4.06
CA GLN A 387 -13.04 10.27 4.07
C GLN A 387 -13.42 10.82 2.69
N MET A 388 -12.44 11.24 1.89
CA MET A 388 -12.67 11.68 0.51
C MET A 388 -13.11 10.52 -0.38
N VAL A 389 -12.42 9.38 -0.32
CA VAL A 389 -12.83 8.15 -1.05
C VAL A 389 -14.22 7.71 -0.62
N LYS A 390 -14.49 7.70 0.70
CA LYS A 390 -15.81 7.33 1.24
C LYS A 390 -16.91 8.24 0.67
N ALA A 391 -16.72 9.54 0.77
CA ALA A 391 -17.70 10.52 0.26
C ALA A 391 -17.92 10.38 -1.25
N GLN A 392 -16.86 10.14 -2.02
CA GLN A 392 -17.00 9.91 -3.47
C GLN A 392 -17.73 8.60 -3.77
N ALA A 393 -17.40 7.51 -3.09
CA ALA A 393 -18.04 6.21 -3.26
C ALA A 393 -19.54 6.29 -2.93
N GLU A 394 -19.92 6.99 -1.86
CA GLU A 394 -21.33 7.23 -1.47
C GLU A 394 -22.06 8.11 -2.51
N ALA A 395 -21.39 9.14 -3.04
CA ALA A 395 -21.96 9.98 -4.10
C ALA A 395 -22.21 9.19 -5.40
N GLU A 396 -21.38 8.19 -5.69
CA GLU A 396 -21.53 7.27 -6.82
C GLU A 396 -22.51 6.12 -6.53
N GLY A 397 -22.96 5.97 -5.27
CA GLY A 397 -23.88 4.92 -4.83
C GLY A 397 -23.23 3.54 -4.70
N LEU A 398 -21.88 3.47 -4.59
CA LEU A 398 -21.18 2.20 -4.44
C LEU A 398 -21.44 1.55 -3.07
N ASP A 399 -21.62 2.34 -2.03
CA ASP A 399 -22.04 1.90 -0.69
C ASP A 399 -23.34 1.08 -0.74
N LYS A 400 -24.33 1.55 -1.51
CA LYS A 400 -25.61 0.85 -1.67
C LYS A 400 -25.44 -0.50 -2.35
N ILE A 401 -24.60 -0.57 -3.38
CA ILE A 401 -24.29 -1.84 -4.07
C ILE A 401 -23.70 -2.85 -3.07
N PHE A 402 -22.75 -2.44 -2.23
CA PHE A 402 -22.13 -3.31 -1.23
C PHE A 402 -23.13 -3.75 -0.15
N ILE A 403 -23.93 -2.81 0.38
CA ILE A 403 -24.94 -3.11 1.41
C ILE A 403 -26.02 -4.06 0.86
N GLU A 404 -26.51 -3.82 -0.37
CA GLU A 404 -27.50 -4.67 -1.03
C GLU A 404 -26.95 -6.09 -1.29
N ALA A 405 -25.63 -6.21 -1.54
CA ALA A 405 -24.96 -7.50 -1.68
C ALA A 405 -24.76 -8.23 -0.32
N GLY A 406 -25.00 -7.57 0.79
CA GLY A 406 -24.77 -8.11 2.15
C GLY A 406 -23.35 -7.93 2.67
N MET A 407 -22.65 -6.88 2.20
CA MET A 407 -21.29 -6.51 2.65
C MET A 407 -21.36 -5.34 3.62
N ASP A 408 -20.41 -5.29 4.58
CA ASP A 408 -20.33 -4.25 5.59
C ASP A 408 -19.57 -3.02 5.05
N TRP A 409 -20.27 -1.92 4.81
CA TRP A 409 -19.67 -0.62 4.48
C TRP A 409 -19.15 0.05 5.75
N ARG A 410 -17.84 0.34 5.79
CA ARG A 410 -17.13 0.74 7.00
C ARG A 410 -16.61 2.18 6.93
N GLU A 411 -16.18 2.73 8.05
CA GLU A 411 -15.46 3.99 8.13
C GLU A 411 -13.98 3.84 7.73
N PRO A 412 -13.36 4.90 7.15
CA PRO A 412 -11.97 4.82 6.63
C PRO A 412 -10.93 4.54 7.71
N GLY A 413 -9.97 3.66 7.40
CA GLY A 413 -8.84 3.31 8.26
C GLY A 413 -8.11 2.06 7.77
N CYS A 414 -7.06 1.65 8.47
CA CYS A 414 -6.28 0.45 8.12
C CYS A 414 -7.03 -0.86 8.40
N SER A 415 -7.97 -0.87 9.36
CA SER A 415 -8.86 -2.01 9.65
C SER A 415 -8.08 -3.33 9.83
N MET A 416 -8.57 -4.38 9.20
CA MET A 416 -8.00 -5.74 9.27
C MET A 416 -6.58 -5.85 8.68
N CYS A 417 -6.05 -4.83 7.98
CA CYS A 417 -4.71 -4.91 7.38
C CYS A 417 -3.62 -5.26 8.42
N LEU A 418 -3.73 -4.73 9.64
CA LEU A 418 -2.81 -4.96 10.77
C LEU A 418 -3.48 -5.66 11.96
N ALA A 419 -4.82 -5.74 11.97
CA ALA A 419 -5.60 -6.24 13.09
C ALA A 419 -5.28 -5.53 14.44
N MET A 420 -5.00 -4.22 14.39
CA MET A 420 -4.74 -3.39 15.57
C MET A 420 -6.03 -2.84 16.20
N ASN A 421 -7.16 -3.02 15.55
CA ASN A 421 -8.49 -2.69 16.03
C ASN A 421 -9.35 -3.96 16.21
N ALA A 422 -10.68 -3.81 16.31
CA ALA A 422 -11.61 -4.93 16.48
C ALA A 422 -11.75 -5.83 15.24
N ASP A 423 -11.35 -5.34 14.05
CA ASP A 423 -11.44 -6.09 12.79
C ASP A 423 -10.32 -7.14 12.70
N LYS A 424 -10.62 -8.38 13.08
CA LYS A 424 -9.63 -9.48 13.16
C LYS A 424 -10.22 -10.79 12.66
N LEU A 425 -9.33 -11.64 12.10
CA LEU A 425 -9.65 -13.04 11.80
C LEU A 425 -9.63 -13.89 13.07
N GLY A 426 -10.52 -14.87 13.11
CA GLY A 426 -10.42 -16.01 14.03
C GLY A 426 -9.37 -17.02 13.57
N ALA A 427 -8.89 -17.85 14.52
CA ALA A 427 -7.95 -18.91 14.20
C ALA A 427 -8.53 -19.90 13.19
N GLY A 428 -7.76 -20.21 12.15
CA GLY A 428 -8.15 -21.12 11.08
C GLY A 428 -9.07 -20.51 10.01
N GLU A 429 -9.56 -19.26 10.18
CA GLU A 429 -10.40 -18.59 9.18
C GLU A 429 -9.57 -18.20 7.95
N HIS A 430 -10.08 -18.52 6.76
CA HIS A 430 -9.53 -18.09 5.49
C HIS A 430 -10.13 -16.74 5.07
N CYS A 431 -9.28 -15.80 4.71
CA CYS A 431 -9.67 -14.46 4.24
C CYS A 431 -9.18 -14.19 2.82
N ALA A 432 -10.09 -13.87 1.92
CA ALA A 432 -9.76 -13.22 0.66
C ALA A 432 -9.50 -11.72 0.94
N SER A 433 -8.28 -11.24 0.71
CA SER A 433 -7.84 -9.95 1.21
C SER A 433 -7.12 -9.10 0.17
N THR A 434 -7.43 -7.82 0.12
CA THR A 434 -6.71 -6.84 -0.70
C THR A 434 -5.55 -6.16 0.05
N SER A 435 -5.22 -6.59 1.26
CA SER A 435 -4.06 -6.11 1.99
C SER A 435 -2.74 -6.45 1.27
N ASN A 436 -1.63 -6.03 1.84
CA ASN A 436 -0.30 -6.16 1.23
C ASN A 436 0.52 -7.32 1.80
N ARG A 437 0.20 -7.81 3.00
CA ARG A 437 0.95 -8.86 3.70
C ARG A 437 0.04 -9.98 4.19
N ASN A 438 0.57 -11.21 4.15
CA ASN A 438 -0.15 -12.43 4.54
C ASN A 438 0.68 -13.37 5.44
N PHE A 439 1.70 -12.85 6.14
CA PHE A 439 2.43 -13.70 7.07
C PHE A 439 1.56 -14.18 8.23
N GLU A 440 2.00 -15.22 8.91
CA GLU A 440 1.29 -15.85 10.01
C GLU A 440 0.81 -14.85 11.05
N GLY A 441 -0.48 -14.83 11.34
CA GLY A 441 -1.09 -13.95 12.33
C GLY A 441 -1.32 -12.49 11.91
N ARG A 442 -0.99 -12.09 10.69
CA ARG A 442 -1.05 -10.69 10.24
C ARG A 442 -2.43 -10.05 10.42
N GLN A 443 -3.50 -10.73 10.06
CA GLN A 443 -4.87 -10.26 10.17
C GLN A 443 -5.62 -10.82 11.40
N GLY A 444 -4.90 -11.46 12.32
CA GLY A 444 -5.42 -12.09 13.55
C GLY A 444 -4.69 -13.39 13.84
N ASN A 445 -4.54 -13.72 15.10
CA ASN A 445 -3.79 -14.91 15.54
C ASN A 445 -4.39 -16.19 14.93
N GLY A 446 -3.58 -16.95 14.18
CA GLY A 446 -4.00 -18.14 13.45
C GLY A 446 -4.87 -17.90 12.22
N GLY A 447 -5.10 -16.62 11.82
CA GLY A 447 -5.81 -16.25 10.60
C GLY A 447 -5.02 -16.59 9.34
N ARG A 448 -5.70 -16.98 8.26
CA ARG A 448 -5.15 -17.46 6.99
C ARG A 448 -5.51 -16.48 5.87
N THR A 449 -4.54 -15.72 5.39
CA THR A 449 -4.78 -14.63 4.45
C THR A 449 -4.34 -14.98 3.04
N HIS A 450 -5.23 -14.80 2.06
CA HIS A 450 -4.97 -14.90 0.64
C HIS A 450 -5.01 -13.51 0.00
N LEU A 451 -3.86 -13.01 -0.44
CA LEU A 451 -3.79 -11.73 -1.14
C LEU A 451 -4.30 -11.86 -2.57
N MET A 452 -5.15 -10.94 -2.97
CA MET A 452 -5.72 -10.87 -4.32
C MET A 452 -6.23 -9.46 -4.63
N SER A 453 -6.64 -9.23 -5.87
CA SER A 453 -7.21 -7.94 -6.30
C SER A 453 -8.62 -7.69 -5.71
N PRO A 454 -9.08 -6.42 -5.66
CA PRO A 454 -10.42 -6.08 -5.17
C PRO A 454 -11.55 -6.81 -5.89
N ALA A 455 -11.46 -6.93 -7.23
CA ALA A 455 -12.45 -7.65 -8.01
C ALA A 455 -12.45 -9.16 -7.69
N MET A 456 -11.27 -9.77 -7.52
CA MET A 456 -11.13 -11.16 -7.10
C MET A 456 -11.70 -11.40 -5.70
N ALA A 457 -11.43 -10.49 -4.75
CA ALA A 457 -11.96 -10.59 -3.38
C ALA A 457 -13.49 -10.47 -3.37
N ALA A 458 -14.06 -9.55 -4.16
CA ALA A 458 -15.51 -9.44 -4.30
C ALA A 458 -16.11 -10.70 -4.95
N ALA A 459 -15.48 -11.27 -5.97
CA ALA A 459 -15.89 -12.54 -6.57
C ALA A 459 -15.86 -13.70 -5.57
N ALA A 460 -14.81 -13.77 -4.74
CA ALA A 460 -14.72 -14.77 -3.68
C ALA A 460 -15.82 -14.60 -2.61
N ALA A 461 -16.21 -13.36 -2.29
CA ALA A 461 -17.33 -13.09 -1.39
C ALA A 461 -18.66 -13.65 -1.93
N VAL A 462 -18.91 -13.48 -3.22
CA VAL A 462 -20.13 -13.96 -3.89
C VAL A 462 -20.11 -15.49 -4.04
N ALA A 463 -18.96 -16.07 -4.37
CA ALA A 463 -18.85 -17.53 -4.61
C ALA A 463 -18.70 -18.36 -3.32
N GLY A 464 -18.19 -17.76 -2.22
CA GLY A 464 -17.85 -18.47 -0.98
C GLY A 464 -16.53 -19.24 -1.04
N HIS A 465 -15.78 -19.10 -2.11
CA HIS A 465 -14.47 -19.69 -2.35
C HIS A 465 -13.67 -18.81 -3.33
N ILE A 466 -12.37 -19.01 -3.42
CA ILE A 466 -11.55 -18.35 -4.41
C ILE A 466 -12.02 -18.76 -5.81
N VAL A 467 -12.23 -17.80 -6.69
CA VAL A 467 -12.75 -18.02 -8.05
C VAL A 467 -12.08 -17.08 -9.03
N ASP A 468 -12.00 -17.47 -10.28
CA ASP A 468 -11.47 -16.63 -11.34
C ASP A 468 -12.45 -15.48 -11.65
N VAL A 469 -12.02 -14.25 -11.41
CA VAL A 469 -12.87 -13.07 -11.65
C VAL A 469 -13.33 -12.94 -13.09
N ARG A 470 -12.61 -13.52 -14.05
CA ARG A 470 -13.00 -13.52 -15.48
C ARG A 470 -14.33 -14.19 -15.74
N GLU A 471 -14.78 -15.09 -14.85
CA GLU A 471 -16.11 -15.68 -14.90
C GLU A 471 -17.24 -14.68 -14.54
N PHE A 472 -16.88 -13.58 -13.86
CA PHE A 472 -17.82 -12.54 -13.39
C PHE A 472 -17.85 -11.30 -14.27
N VAL A 473 -16.76 -11.00 -15.00
CA VAL A 473 -16.63 -9.78 -15.83
C VAL A 473 -16.76 -10.06 -17.33
N GLY A 474 -16.89 -11.32 -17.75
CA GLY A 474 -17.01 -11.75 -19.16
C GLY A 474 -18.43 -11.90 -19.69
N GLY A 475 -19.47 -11.50 -18.97
CA GLY A 475 -20.86 -11.81 -19.30
C GLY A 475 -21.66 -10.79 -20.12
N ASP A 476 -21.09 -9.60 -20.44
CA ASP A 476 -21.78 -8.60 -21.27
C ASP A 476 -20.76 -7.87 -22.18
N GLN A 477 -20.49 -8.44 -23.35
CA GLN A 477 -20.04 -7.71 -24.54
C GLN A 477 -20.94 -8.01 -25.70
#